data_b0dddad96a49d2750e9811468c861efd
#
_entry.id   b0dddad96a49d2750e9811468c861efd
#
_cell.length_a   1.000
_cell.length_b   1.000
_cell.length_c   1.000
_cell.angle_alpha   90.00
_cell.angle_beta   90.00
_cell.angle_gamma   90.00
#
_symmetry.space_group_name_H-M   'P 1'
#
loop_
_entity.id
_entity.type
_entity.pdbx_description
1 polymer ?
#
loop_
_entity_poly.entity_id
_entity_poly.type
_entity_poly.pdbx_seq_one_letter_code
_entity_poly.pdbx_strand_id
1 'polypeptide(L)'
;DGVVLPMYAGFDVLQPWLEPCEKQGLDIFALCRTPNRSAAELQDLLCGTRLAYTAVADQAARFAGNYMGRFGYSRICLTAAAGTPASVKNLRAKYPNLFLLADGMDTTGANFKNISFAFDKLGRGAAYCAGPMVTLSWKREGTELAAAVQKEVERQKAALQRYVTFL
;
A
#
# COMPACT_ATOMS: atom_id res chain seq x y z
N ASP A 1 8.51 11.09 -7.74
CA ASP A 1 8.09 9.86 -7.09
C ASP A 1 6.58 9.79 -6.92
N GLY A 2 5.97 10.09 -5.78
CA GLY A 2 4.52 9.96 -5.59
C GLY A 2 3.95 10.69 -4.39
N VAL A 3 2.62 10.74 -4.29
CA VAL A 3 1.89 11.41 -3.21
C VAL A 3 0.77 10.52 -2.67
N VAL A 4 0.51 10.56 -1.36
CA VAL A 4 -0.65 9.92 -0.74
C VAL A 4 -1.77 10.94 -0.59
N LEU A 5 -2.97 10.65 -1.12
CA LEU A 5 -4.10 11.56 -1.13
C LEU A 5 -5.35 10.93 -0.47
N PRO A 6 -6.12 11.72 0.33
CA PRO A 6 -7.28 11.24 1.07
C PRO A 6 -8.54 11.17 0.19
N MET A 7 -8.76 10.06 -0.51
CA MET A 7 -9.92 9.85 -1.41
C MET A 7 -11.30 9.94 -0.73
N TYR A 8 -11.36 9.89 0.59
CA TYR A 8 -12.61 10.06 1.33
C TYR A 8 -13.21 11.46 1.20
N ALA A 9 -12.41 12.45 0.76
CA ALA A 9 -12.89 13.79 0.45
C ALA A 9 -13.54 13.91 -0.96
N GLY A 10 -13.44 12.88 -1.79
CA GLY A 10 -13.99 12.83 -3.14
C GLY A 10 -12.91 12.78 -4.22
N PHE A 11 -13.34 12.53 -5.46
CA PHE A 11 -12.42 12.37 -6.59
C PHE A 11 -11.70 13.66 -6.99
N ASP A 12 -12.30 14.81 -6.77
CA ASP A 12 -11.74 16.12 -7.06
C ASP A 12 -10.38 16.36 -6.36
N VAL A 13 -10.11 15.66 -5.26
CA VAL A 13 -8.78 15.66 -4.61
C VAL A 13 -7.68 15.14 -5.53
N LEU A 14 -7.98 14.22 -6.43
CA LEU A 14 -7.00 13.69 -7.40
C LEU A 14 -6.77 14.61 -8.59
N GLN A 15 -7.75 15.42 -8.97
CA GLN A 15 -7.71 16.22 -10.21
C GLN A 15 -6.42 17.03 -10.39
N PRO A 16 -5.94 17.80 -9.39
CA PRO A 16 -4.72 18.61 -9.56
C PRO A 16 -3.46 17.78 -9.79
N TRP A 17 -3.50 16.48 -9.43
CA TRP A 17 -2.36 15.57 -9.50
C TRP A 17 -2.34 14.71 -10.75
N LEU A 18 -3.45 14.65 -11.51
CA LEU A 18 -3.55 13.79 -12.69
C LEU A 18 -2.60 14.23 -13.80
N GLU A 19 -2.47 15.55 -14.04
CA GLU A 19 -1.54 16.08 -15.03
C GLU A 19 -0.07 15.84 -14.66
N PRO A 20 0.40 16.11 -13.43
CA PRO A 20 1.73 15.70 -12.98
C PRO A 20 1.96 14.18 -13.05
N CYS A 21 0.95 13.38 -12.73
CA CYS A 21 1.00 11.93 -12.85
C CYS A 21 1.32 11.49 -14.29
N GLU A 22 0.64 12.07 -15.27
CA GLU A 22 0.83 11.74 -16.67
C GLU A 22 2.16 12.30 -17.22
N LYS A 23 2.40 13.61 -17.05
CA LYS A 23 3.53 14.31 -17.69
C LYS A 23 4.87 14.05 -17.03
N GLN A 24 4.89 13.89 -15.71
CA GLN A 24 6.13 13.75 -14.93
C GLN A 24 6.36 12.31 -14.45
N GLY A 25 5.40 11.41 -14.68
CA GLY A 25 5.50 10.03 -14.27
C GLY A 25 5.40 9.85 -12.75
N LEU A 26 4.66 10.71 -12.04
CA LEU A 26 4.40 10.59 -10.61
C LEU A 26 3.33 9.54 -10.34
N ASP A 27 3.37 8.95 -9.15
CA ASP A 27 2.37 7.99 -8.70
C ASP A 27 1.46 8.60 -7.62
N ILE A 28 0.16 8.27 -7.66
CA ILE A 28 -0.84 8.71 -6.69
C ILE A 28 -1.27 7.52 -5.86
N PHE A 29 -1.04 7.56 -4.55
CA PHE A 29 -1.53 6.56 -3.61
C PHE A 29 -2.83 7.05 -2.99
N ALA A 30 -3.95 6.56 -3.49
CA ALA A 30 -5.26 6.82 -2.92
C ALA A 30 -5.38 6.17 -1.54
N LEU A 31 -5.59 6.97 -0.50
CA LEU A 31 -5.78 6.48 0.86
C LEU A 31 -7.08 5.69 0.92
N CYS A 32 -6.96 4.37 0.99
CA CYS A 32 -8.08 3.44 0.90
C CYS A 32 -8.37 2.79 2.26
N ARG A 33 -7.55 1.82 2.69
CA ARG A 33 -7.69 1.21 4.01
C ARG A 33 -6.44 1.50 4.83
N THR A 34 -6.62 2.24 5.93
CA THR A 34 -5.52 2.68 6.80
C THR A 34 -5.31 1.72 7.97
N PRO A 35 -4.09 1.63 8.54
CA PRO A 35 -3.78 0.65 9.57
C PRO A 35 -4.17 1.08 10.99
N ASN A 36 -4.58 2.33 11.21
CA ASN A 36 -4.91 2.83 12.54
C ASN A 36 -6.13 2.13 13.13
N ARG A 37 -6.18 2.04 14.46
CA ARG A 37 -7.18 1.27 15.21
C ARG A 37 -8.62 1.68 14.91
N SER A 38 -8.91 2.98 14.85
CA SER A 38 -10.24 3.51 14.58
C SER A 38 -10.65 3.51 13.12
N ALA A 39 -9.81 3.03 12.21
CA ALA A 39 -10.13 3.02 10.78
C ALA A 39 -11.43 2.23 10.49
N ALA A 40 -11.72 1.18 11.25
CA ALA A 40 -12.93 0.38 11.10
C ALA A 40 -14.22 1.17 11.36
N GLU A 41 -14.17 2.20 12.20
CA GLU A 41 -15.33 3.03 12.55
C GLU A 41 -15.92 3.78 11.33
N LEU A 42 -15.08 4.05 10.31
CA LEU A 42 -15.50 4.69 9.08
C LEU A 42 -15.31 3.78 7.85
N GLN A 43 -14.14 3.15 7.76
CA GLN A 43 -13.73 2.49 6.52
C GLN A 43 -14.38 1.12 6.32
N ASP A 44 -14.81 0.47 7.41
CA ASP A 44 -15.53 -0.80 7.38
C ASP A 44 -17.06 -0.63 7.48
N LEU A 45 -17.59 0.60 7.43
CA LEU A 45 -19.03 0.85 7.33
C LEU A 45 -19.58 0.33 6.00
N LEU A 46 -20.82 -0.18 6.04
CA LEU A 46 -21.54 -0.58 4.84
C LEU A 46 -22.12 0.64 4.12
N CYS A 47 -21.70 0.82 2.86
CA CYS A 47 -22.23 1.79 1.91
C CYS A 47 -23.05 1.01 0.86
N GLY A 48 -24.32 0.78 1.13
CA GLY A 48 -25.13 -0.14 0.37
C GLY A 48 -24.69 -1.60 0.59
N THR A 49 -24.21 -2.27 -0.46
CA THR A 49 -23.75 -3.67 -0.42
C THR A 49 -22.24 -3.84 -0.25
N ARG A 50 -21.49 -2.76 -0.07
CA ARG A 50 -20.01 -2.78 0.00
C ARG A 50 -19.50 -1.95 1.16
N LEU A 51 -18.28 -2.26 1.60
CA LEU A 51 -17.59 -1.50 2.64
C LEU A 51 -17.10 -0.15 2.09
N ALA A 52 -17.03 0.88 2.94
CA ALA A 52 -16.62 2.23 2.55
C ALA A 52 -15.23 2.23 1.86
N TYR A 53 -14.25 1.49 2.39
CA TYR A 53 -12.94 1.40 1.75
C TYR A 53 -13.00 0.77 0.34
N THR A 54 -13.90 -0.17 0.08
CA THR A 54 -14.06 -0.74 -1.27
C THR A 54 -14.76 0.23 -2.22
N ALA A 55 -15.64 1.11 -1.71
CA ALA A 55 -16.20 2.18 -2.52
C ALA A 55 -15.13 3.19 -2.95
N VAL A 56 -14.19 3.53 -2.06
CA VAL A 56 -13.01 4.35 -2.39
C VAL A 56 -12.13 3.67 -3.44
N ALA A 57 -11.85 2.37 -3.26
CA ALA A 57 -11.07 1.60 -4.24
C ALA A 57 -11.74 1.55 -5.61
N ASP A 58 -13.08 1.39 -5.67
CA ASP A 58 -13.84 1.43 -6.92
C ASP A 58 -13.71 2.79 -7.63
N GLN A 59 -13.72 3.89 -6.88
CA GLN A 59 -13.52 5.23 -7.46
C GLN A 59 -12.12 5.38 -8.05
N ALA A 60 -11.08 4.98 -7.34
CA ALA A 60 -9.71 5.00 -7.85
C ALA A 60 -9.58 4.14 -9.11
N ALA A 61 -10.14 2.94 -9.11
CA ALA A 61 -10.08 1.99 -10.22
C ALA A 61 -10.74 2.50 -11.51
N ARG A 62 -11.79 3.34 -11.41
CA ARG A 62 -12.44 3.94 -12.60
C ARG A 62 -11.50 4.76 -13.45
N PHE A 63 -10.54 5.42 -12.83
CA PHE A 63 -9.59 6.30 -13.52
C PHE A 63 -8.26 5.62 -13.79
N ALA A 64 -7.96 4.56 -13.08
CA ALA A 64 -6.69 3.85 -13.11
C ALA A 64 -6.28 3.40 -14.53
N GLY A 65 -7.25 2.97 -15.34
CA GLY A 65 -7.00 2.52 -16.72
C GLY A 65 -6.41 3.58 -17.64
N ASN A 66 -6.65 4.87 -17.37
CA ASN A 66 -6.14 5.99 -18.15
C ASN A 66 -4.69 6.36 -17.77
N TYR A 67 -4.18 5.86 -16.66
CA TYR A 67 -2.87 6.22 -16.10
C TYR A 67 -1.99 4.99 -15.90
N MET A 68 -1.90 4.15 -16.92
CA MET A 68 -1.11 2.91 -16.85
C MET A 68 0.40 3.18 -16.92
N GLY A 69 1.13 2.62 -15.97
CA GLY A 69 2.59 2.63 -15.98
C GLY A 69 3.18 1.51 -16.86
N ARG A 70 4.47 1.60 -17.11
CA ARG A 70 5.22 0.67 -18.00
C ARG A 70 5.24 -0.79 -17.55
N PHE A 71 4.95 -1.07 -16.29
CA PHE A 71 5.00 -2.42 -15.72
C PHE A 71 3.62 -3.09 -15.60
N GLY A 72 2.58 -2.52 -16.24
CA GLY A 72 1.22 -3.08 -16.21
C GLY A 72 0.41 -2.73 -14.98
N TYR A 73 0.93 -1.89 -14.09
CA TYR A 73 0.19 -1.31 -12.97
C TYR A 73 -0.14 0.15 -13.24
N SER A 74 -1.29 0.59 -12.75
CA SER A 74 -1.67 2.00 -12.82
C SER A 74 -0.77 2.85 -11.92
N ARG A 75 -0.59 4.11 -12.31
CA ARG A 75 0.00 5.16 -11.46
C ARG A 75 -0.96 5.66 -10.38
N ILE A 76 -2.26 5.34 -10.50
CA ILE A 76 -3.23 5.50 -9.42
C ILE A 76 -3.22 4.20 -8.62
N CYS A 77 -2.64 4.24 -7.43
CA CYS A 77 -2.36 3.14 -6.53
C CYS A 77 -3.29 3.19 -5.31
N LEU A 78 -3.30 2.15 -4.49
CA LEU A 78 -4.09 2.11 -3.25
C LEU A 78 -3.20 1.87 -2.03
N THR A 79 -3.54 2.49 -0.89
CA THR A 79 -3.01 2.03 0.40
C THR A 79 -3.84 0.86 0.94
N ALA A 80 -3.20 -0.10 1.60
CA ALA A 80 -3.83 -1.29 2.16
C ALA A 80 -3.28 -1.58 3.58
N ALA A 81 -4.18 -1.84 4.53
CA ALA A 81 -3.80 -2.13 5.92
C ALA A 81 -3.36 -3.60 6.07
N ALA A 82 -2.08 -3.86 6.22
CA ALA A 82 -1.54 -5.21 6.37
C ALA A 82 -1.99 -5.93 7.66
N GLY A 83 -2.38 -5.16 8.69
CA GLY A 83 -3.01 -5.70 9.90
C GLY A 83 -4.41 -6.29 9.68
N THR A 84 -5.02 -6.03 8.52
CA THR A 84 -6.34 -6.56 8.12
C THR A 84 -6.18 -7.40 6.85
N PRO A 85 -5.69 -8.65 6.94
CA PRO A 85 -5.33 -9.45 5.76
C PRO A 85 -6.49 -9.73 4.82
N ALA A 86 -7.73 -9.75 5.31
CA ALA A 86 -8.91 -9.91 4.48
C ALA A 86 -9.10 -8.74 3.50
N SER A 87 -8.87 -7.49 3.96
CA SER A 87 -8.95 -6.31 3.10
C SER A 87 -7.86 -6.31 2.01
N VAL A 88 -6.63 -6.69 2.37
CA VAL A 88 -5.51 -6.79 1.41
C VAL A 88 -5.82 -7.80 0.32
N LYS A 89 -6.29 -9.01 0.70
CA LYS A 89 -6.69 -10.05 -0.25
C LYS A 89 -7.82 -9.59 -1.17
N ASN A 90 -8.84 -8.93 -0.60
CA ASN A 90 -9.96 -8.41 -1.37
C ASN A 90 -9.50 -7.36 -2.38
N LEU A 91 -8.68 -6.39 -1.96
CA LEU A 91 -8.16 -5.36 -2.85
C LEU A 91 -7.31 -5.97 -3.99
N ARG A 92 -6.39 -6.88 -3.68
CA ARG A 92 -5.56 -7.53 -4.70
C ARG A 92 -6.38 -8.37 -5.68
N ALA A 93 -7.36 -9.13 -5.19
CA ALA A 93 -8.20 -9.97 -6.03
C ALA A 93 -9.10 -9.14 -6.97
N LYS A 94 -9.68 -8.04 -6.45
CA LYS A 94 -10.61 -7.21 -7.20
C LYS A 94 -9.90 -6.23 -8.15
N TYR A 95 -8.70 -5.76 -7.80
CA TYR A 95 -7.96 -4.75 -8.56
C TYR A 95 -6.55 -5.22 -8.90
N PRO A 96 -6.41 -6.22 -9.81
CA PRO A 96 -5.10 -6.81 -10.11
C PRO A 96 -4.09 -5.83 -10.70
N ASN A 97 -4.56 -4.81 -11.40
CA ASN A 97 -3.72 -3.80 -12.07
C ASN A 97 -3.44 -2.55 -11.21
N LEU A 98 -3.93 -2.47 -9.97
CA LEU A 98 -3.56 -1.40 -9.05
C LEU A 98 -2.34 -1.81 -8.23
N PHE A 99 -1.39 -0.89 -8.09
CA PHE A 99 -0.28 -1.09 -7.17
C PHE A 99 -0.76 -0.88 -5.73
N LEU A 100 -0.36 -1.75 -4.81
CA LEU A 100 -0.75 -1.67 -3.40
C LEU A 100 0.43 -1.25 -2.54
N LEU A 101 0.23 -0.22 -1.72
CA LEU A 101 1.15 0.15 -0.65
C LEU A 101 0.62 -0.44 0.67
N ALA A 102 1.20 -1.54 1.10
CA ALA A 102 0.83 -2.22 2.35
C ALA A 102 1.44 -1.48 3.55
N ASP A 103 0.62 -1.07 4.49
CA ASP A 103 1.03 -0.31 5.68
C ASP A 103 0.58 -0.99 6.97
N GLY A 104 1.17 -0.59 8.11
CA GLY A 104 0.79 -1.07 9.44
C GLY A 104 1.71 -2.14 10.03
N MET A 105 2.88 -2.38 9.47
CA MET A 105 3.83 -3.36 9.99
C MET A 105 4.24 -3.07 11.44
N ASP A 106 4.42 -1.79 11.77
CA ASP A 106 4.89 -1.35 13.09
C ASP A 106 3.78 -1.11 14.12
N THR A 107 2.55 -0.88 13.65
CA THR A 107 1.48 -0.31 14.50
C THR A 107 0.32 -1.27 14.77
N THR A 108 0.08 -2.24 13.90
CA THR A 108 -1.12 -3.10 13.95
C THR A 108 -0.81 -4.58 14.07
N GLY A 109 0.44 -4.94 14.33
CA GLY A 109 0.84 -6.34 14.44
C GLY A 109 0.78 -7.09 13.10
N ALA A 110 0.83 -6.38 11.99
CA ALA A 110 0.98 -7.00 10.67
C ALA A 110 2.27 -7.82 10.61
N ASN A 111 2.29 -8.83 9.77
CA ASN A 111 3.44 -9.69 9.56
C ASN A 111 3.69 -9.90 8.05
N PHE A 112 4.84 -10.45 7.70
CA PHE A 112 5.22 -10.64 6.29
C PHE A 112 4.27 -11.57 5.52
N LYS A 113 3.63 -12.53 6.18
CA LYS A 113 2.58 -13.35 5.58
C LYS A 113 1.36 -12.51 5.17
N ASN A 114 0.95 -11.56 6.01
CA ASN A 114 -0.16 -10.66 5.69
C ASN A 114 0.22 -9.69 4.56
N ILE A 115 1.43 -9.15 4.59
CA ILE A 115 1.97 -8.27 3.55
C ILE A 115 2.05 -9.01 2.21
N SER A 116 2.42 -10.29 2.20
CA SER A 116 2.55 -11.06 0.96
C SER A 116 1.27 -11.13 0.14
N PHE A 117 0.10 -11.00 0.77
CA PHE A 117 -1.18 -10.97 0.05
C PHE A 117 -1.37 -9.73 -0.83
N ALA A 118 -0.57 -8.68 -0.65
CA ALA A 118 -0.59 -7.50 -1.52
C ALA A 118 0.10 -7.73 -2.86
N PHE A 119 1.02 -8.69 -2.94
CA PHE A 119 1.77 -9.02 -4.15
C PHE A 119 0.95 -9.91 -5.10
N ASP A 120 1.25 -9.82 -6.37
CA ASP A 120 0.74 -10.76 -7.37
C ASP A 120 1.52 -12.10 -7.33
N LYS A 121 1.13 -13.03 -8.21
CA LYS A 121 1.77 -14.37 -8.31
C LYS A 121 3.23 -14.32 -8.75
N LEU A 122 3.68 -13.21 -9.33
CA LEU A 122 5.05 -13.00 -9.79
C LEU A 122 5.89 -12.18 -8.79
N GLY A 123 5.35 -11.94 -7.59
CA GLY A 123 6.02 -11.15 -6.55
C GLY A 123 6.05 -9.65 -6.84
N ARG A 124 5.12 -9.13 -7.65
CA ARG A 124 5.08 -7.74 -8.10
C ARG A 124 3.79 -7.04 -7.66
N GLY A 125 3.65 -5.75 -8.00
CA GLY A 125 2.43 -4.97 -7.81
C GLY A 125 2.20 -4.45 -6.41
N ALA A 126 3.18 -4.57 -5.51
CA ALA A 126 3.10 -4.02 -4.17
C ALA A 126 4.45 -3.58 -3.61
N ALA A 127 4.38 -2.69 -2.62
CA ALA A 127 5.45 -2.38 -1.69
C ALA A 127 4.87 -2.34 -0.26
N TYR A 128 5.71 -2.31 0.76
CA TYR A 128 5.25 -2.12 2.13
C TYR A 128 6.02 -1.00 2.85
N CYS A 129 5.32 -0.35 3.79
CA CYS A 129 5.91 0.66 4.65
C CYS A 129 6.57 -0.03 5.84
N ALA A 130 7.89 0.14 5.97
CA ALA A 130 8.69 -0.44 7.05
C ALA A 130 8.92 0.51 8.23
N GLY A 131 8.66 1.81 8.04
CA GLY A 131 8.62 2.87 9.05
C GLY A 131 9.65 2.76 10.19
N PRO A 132 9.18 2.91 11.45
CA PRO A 132 10.03 2.87 12.63
C PRO A 132 10.86 1.59 12.82
N MET A 133 10.41 0.45 12.31
CA MET A 133 11.22 -0.78 12.38
C MET A 133 12.59 -0.61 11.75
N VAL A 134 12.66 0.11 10.64
CA VAL A 134 13.91 0.41 9.92
C VAL A 134 14.58 1.65 10.50
N THR A 135 13.85 2.78 10.59
CA THR A 135 14.44 4.07 10.94
C THR A 135 14.94 4.16 12.39
N LEU A 136 14.37 3.35 13.30
CA LEU A 136 14.79 3.29 14.70
C LEU A 136 15.60 2.02 15.04
N SER A 137 16.01 1.23 14.04
CA SER A 137 16.77 -0.01 14.26
C SER A 137 18.08 0.22 15.02
N TRP A 138 18.75 1.33 14.78
CA TRP A 138 19.98 1.72 15.45
C TRP A 138 19.85 1.85 16.97
N LYS A 139 18.67 2.29 17.46
CA LYS A 139 18.41 2.36 18.92
C LYS A 139 18.30 0.97 19.55
N ARG A 140 17.78 0.00 18.82
CA ARG A 140 17.67 -1.38 19.31
C ARG A 140 19.00 -2.12 19.26
N GLU A 141 19.79 -1.87 18.22
CA GLU A 141 21.05 -2.56 17.96
C GLU A 141 22.25 -1.92 18.69
N GLY A 142 22.12 -0.65 19.14
CA GLY A 142 23.21 0.09 19.76
C GLY A 142 24.40 0.34 18.83
N THR A 143 24.15 0.36 17.51
CA THR A 143 25.17 0.52 16.47
C THR A 143 24.95 1.82 15.68
N GLU A 144 25.89 2.10 14.77
CA GLU A 144 25.80 3.25 13.88
C GLU A 144 24.54 3.14 12.99
N LEU A 145 23.89 4.30 12.71
CA LEU A 145 22.60 4.39 12.03
C LEU A 145 22.57 3.65 10.69
N ALA A 146 23.53 3.92 9.81
CA ALA A 146 23.52 3.37 8.46
C ALA A 146 23.69 1.84 8.48
N ALA A 147 24.58 1.32 9.30
CA ALA A 147 24.80 -0.12 9.45
C ALA A 147 23.56 -0.84 10.02
N ALA A 148 22.90 -0.23 11.03
CA ALA A 148 21.68 -0.79 11.61
C ALA A 148 20.52 -0.80 10.61
N VAL A 149 20.34 0.27 9.86
CA VAL A 149 19.30 0.39 8.82
C VAL A 149 19.52 -0.64 7.71
N GLN A 150 20.74 -0.76 7.20
CA GLN A 150 21.07 -1.75 6.16
C GLN A 150 20.77 -3.17 6.62
N LYS A 151 21.24 -3.55 7.80
CA LYS A 151 21.01 -4.87 8.39
C LYS A 151 19.51 -5.16 8.57
N GLU A 152 18.75 -4.19 9.05
CA GLU A 152 17.30 -4.35 9.23
C GLU A 152 16.57 -4.50 7.89
N VAL A 153 16.93 -3.72 6.87
CA VAL A 153 16.34 -3.85 5.51
C VAL A 153 16.64 -5.24 4.94
N GLU A 154 17.86 -5.74 5.06
CA GLU A 154 18.21 -7.09 4.60
C GLU A 154 17.43 -8.17 5.33
N ARG A 155 17.28 -8.04 6.67
CA ARG A 155 16.47 -8.95 7.49
C ARG A 155 15.02 -8.98 7.04
N GLN A 156 14.43 -7.82 6.78
CA GLN A 156 13.04 -7.71 6.34
C GLN A 156 12.84 -8.27 4.92
N LYS A 157 13.76 -8.00 4.00
CA LYS A 157 13.74 -8.61 2.66
C LYS A 157 13.76 -10.14 2.75
N ALA A 158 14.69 -10.71 3.50
CA ALA A 158 14.80 -12.15 3.69
C ALA A 158 13.53 -12.75 4.33
N ALA A 159 12.91 -12.04 5.26
CA ALA A 159 11.66 -12.47 5.89
C ALA A 159 10.47 -12.46 4.92
N LEU A 160 10.36 -11.43 4.05
CA LEU A 160 9.32 -11.35 3.02
C LEU A 160 9.50 -12.42 1.93
N GLN A 161 10.73 -12.71 1.52
CA GLN A 161 11.06 -13.72 0.50
C GLN A 161 10.59 -15.14 0.87
N ARG A 162 10.31 -15.42 2.15
CA ARG A 162 9.71 -16.69 2.57
C ARG A 162 8.26 -16.87 2.10
N TYR A 163 7.59 -15.78 1.73
CA TYR A 163 6.18 -15.76 1.35
C TYR A 163 5.94 -15.24 -0.06
N VAL A 164 6.91 -14.57 -0.65
CA VAL A 164 6.82 -13.96 -1.99
C VAL A 164 8.02 -14.42 -2.80
N THR A 165 7.75 -15.08 -3.93
CA THR A 165 8.77 -15.41 -4.92
C THR A 165 8.88 -14.23 -5.88
N PHE A 166 10.02 -13.56 -5.91
CA PHE A 166 10.32 -12.50 -6.88
C PHE A 166 10.93 -13.15 -8.13
N LEU A 167 10.26 -12.96 -9.28
CA LEU A 167 10.69 -13.43 -10.60
C LEU A 167 11.22 -12.27 -11.44
#